data_aa307ef64e0ba6e78db5935dc12b5a79
#
_entry.id   aa307ef64e0ba6e78db5935dc12b5a79
#
_cell.length_a   1.000
_cell.length_b   1.000
_cell.length_c   1.000
_cell.angle_alpha   90.00
_cell.angle_beta   90.00
_cell.angle_gamma   90.00
#
_symmetry.space_group_name_H-M   'P 1'
#
loop_
_entity.id
_entity.type
_entity.pdbx_description
1 polymer ?
#
loop_
_entity_poly.entity_id
_entity_poly.type
_entity_poly.pdbx_seq_one_letter_code
_entity_poly.pdbx_strand_id
1 'polypeptide(L)'
;MELKKLHEYPAPEGIELWNIHKKRKSDRYIEELKLLEDVDTEVISKLISYIKSNEYLMDGRPNRFQHDDFHPCNLIVEGREFNGFIDFQRMDWGDPIHDLQKLGFFGIKVSIPFSIGALDGYNEGEKISEEFWQLFALYSAMHVVSSFVWGKKMGDEQYDLLSGYAMDVMRDHDDFKKIIPRWYREMR
;
A
#
# COMPACT_ATOMS: atom_id res chain seq x y z
N MET A 1 9.93 10.60 12.50
CA MET A 1 8.66 9.83 12.62
C MET A 1 8.95 8.43 13.14
N GLU A 2 8.14 7.89 14.06
CA GLU A 2 8.42 6.60 14.72
C GLU A 2 8.42 5.40 13.76
N LEU A 3 7.52 5.38 12.76
CA LEU A 3 7.53 4.34 11.74
C LEU A 3 8.88 4.26 10.99
N LYS A 4 9.51 5.41 10.73
CA LYS A 4 10.82 5.44 10.06
C LYS A 4 11.90 4.72 10.87
N LYS A 5 11.81 4.77 12.22
CA LYS A 5 12.72 4.03 13.11
C LYS A 5 12.53 2.51 13.00
N LEU A 6 11.29 2.04 12.83
CA LEU A 6 11.03 0.61 12.57
C LEU A 6 11.66 0.19 11.21
N HIS A 7 11.56 1.04 10.21
CA HIS A 7 12.15 0.79 8.89
C HIS A 7 13.70 0.84 8.85
N GLU A 8 14.36 1.22 9.93
CA GLU A 8 15.82 1.13 10.04
C GLU A 8 16.30 -0.29 10.31
N TYR A 9 15.44 -1.17 10.85
CA TYR A 9 15.83 -2.55 11.13
C TYR A 9 15.96 -3.36 9.83
N PRO A 10 17.16 -3.89 9.52
CA PRO A 10 17.37 -4.71 8.34
C PRO A 10 16.75 -6.09 8.54
N ALA A 11 16.35 -6.71 7.44
CA ALA A 11 15.93 -8.11 7.45
C ALA A 11 17.07 -9.02 7.96
N PRO A 12 16.74 -10.13 8.67
CA PRO A 12 17.68 -11.15 9.01
C PRO A 12 18.38 -11.73 7.77
N GLU A 13 19.58 -12.27 7.96
CA GLU A 13 20.31 -12.95 6.89
C GLU A 13 19.50 -14.15 6.36
N GLY A 14 19.51 -14.33 5.04
CA GLY A 14 18.80 -15.43 4.37
C GLY A 14 17.35 -15.12 4.01
N ILE A 15 16.80 -13.96 4.37
CA ILE A 15 15.48 -13.53 3.91
C ILE A 15 15.52 -13.27 2.40
N GLU A 16 14.55 -13.81 1.67
CA GLU A 16 14.39 -13.60 0.23
C GLU A 16 14.33 -12.11 -0.12
N LEU A 17 14.94 -11.70 -1.23
CA LEU A 17 14.92 -10.31 -1.69
C LEU A 17 13.48 -9.84 -1.94
N TRP A 18 13.19 -8.60 -1.55
CA TRP A 18 11.87 -8.02 -1.63
C TRP A 18 11.23 -8.11 -3.03
N ASN A 19 11.98 -7.72 -4.06
CA ASN A 19 11.47 -7.76 -5.43
C ASN A 19 11.04 -9.16 -5.86
N ILE A 20 11.77 -10.21 -5.47
CA ILE A 20 11.45 -11.61 -5.78
C ILE A 20 10.21 -12.04 -5.00
N HIS A 21 10.20 -11.81 -3.69
CA HIS A 21 9.07 -12.15 -2.81
C HIS A 21 7.78 -11.45 -3.25
N LYS A 22 7.84 -10.12 -3.42
CA LYS A 22 6.67 -9.30 -3.72
C LYS A 22 6.12 -9.59 -5.11
N LYS A 23 6.98 -9.76 -6.12
CA LYS A 23 6.56 -10.13 -7.47
C LYS A 23 5.83 -11.45 -7.48
N ARG A 24 6.38 -12.49 -6.86
CA ARG A 24 5.74 -13.81 -6.76
C ARG A 24 4.38 -13.72 -6.05
N LYS A 25 4.28 -12.96 -4.94
CA LYS A 25 3.03 -12.73 -4.20
C LYS A 25 2.00 -12.00 -5.08
N SER A 26 2.45 -10.98 -5.81
CA SER A 26 1.61 -10.22 -6.75
C SER A 26 1.09 -11.09 -7.90
N ASP A 27 1.95 -11.87 -8.53
CA ASP A 27 1.58 -12.77 -9.63
C ASP A 27 0.49 -13.75 -9.21
N ARG A 28 0.64 -14.35 -8.02
CA ARG A 28 -0.39 -15.23 -7.47
C ARG A 28 -1.73 -14.51 -7.31
N TYR A 29 -1.76 -13.31 -6.76
CA TYR A 29 -2.99 -12.54 -6.61
C TYR A 29 -3.58 -12.11 -7.95
N ILE A 30 -2.77 -11.82 -8.96
CA ILE A 30 -3.22 -11.53 -10.31
C ILE A 30 -3.93 -12.74 -10.93
N GLU A 31 -3.38 -13.95 -10.78
CA GLU A 31 -4.03 -15.15 -11.27
C GLU A 31 -5.36 -15.43 -10.54
N GLU A 32 -5.41 -15.23 -9.23
CA GLU A 32 -6.64 -15.36 -8.46
C GLU A 32 -7.67 -14.28 -8.87
N LEU A 33 -7.26 -13.03 -9.11
CA LEU A 33 -8.14 -11.95 -9.56
C LEU A 33 -8.81 -12.26 -10.90
N LYS A 34 -8.08 -12.85 -11.84
CA LYS A 34 -8.62 -13.24 -13.17
C LYS A 34 -9.77 -14.24 -13.09
N LEU A 35 -9.91 -14.94 -11.97
CA LEU A 35 -10.97 -15.92 -11.74
C LEU A 35 -12.22 -15.31 -11.09
N LEU A 36 -12.17 -14.03 -10.69
CA LEU A 36 -13.32 -13.35 -10.10
C LEU A 36 -14.23 -12.81 -11.20
N GLU A 37 -15.48 -13.28 -11.22
CA GLU A 37 -16.49 -12.87 -12.22
C GLU A 37 -17.09 -11.49 -11.90
N ASP A 38 -16.98 -11.04 -10.65
CA ASP A 38 -17.60 -9.79 -10.16
C ASP A 38 -16.71 -8.55 -10.38
N VAL A 39 -15.52 -8.69 -10.95
CA VAL A 39 -14.62 -7.57 -11.26
C VAL A 39 -14.61 -7.31 -12.76
N ASP A 40 -14.82 -6.04 -13.13
CA ASP A 40 -14.77 -5.63 -14.52
C ASP A 40 -13.43 -5.99 -15.18
N THR A 41 -13.50 -6.67 -16.32
CA THR A 41 -12.31 -7.11 -17.07
C THR A 41 -11.42 -5.95 -17.53
N GLU A 42 -11.99 -4.76 -17.76
CA GLU A 42 -11.22 -3.56 -18.07
C GLU A 42 -10.39 -3.10 -16.85
N VAL A 43 -10.98 -3.14 -15.64
CA VAL A 43 -10.28 -2.84 -14.39
C VAL A 43 -9.13 -3.82 -14.19
N ILE A 44 -9.38 -5.12 -14.37
CA ILE A 44 -8.35 -6.18 -14.26
C ILE A 44 -7.20 -5.91 -15.24
N SER A 45 -7.54 -5.63 -16.50
CA SER A 45 -6.55 -5.36 -17.56
C SER A 45 -5.68 -4.14 -17.26
N LYS A 46 -6.27 -3.04 -16.79
CA LYS A 46 -5.54 -1.82 -16.39
C LYS A 46 -4.56 -2.09 -15.25
N LEU A 47 -5.02 -2.78 -14.21
CA LEU A 47 -4.19 -3.12 -13.04
C LEU A 47 -3.00 -3.99 -13.44
N ILE A 48 -3.24 -5.07 -14.19
CA ILE A 48 -2.18 -5.99 -14.63
C ILE A 48 -1.18 -5.25 -15.52
N SER A 49 -1.65 -4.47 -16.48
CA SER A 49 -0.78 -3.71 -17.38
C SER A 49 0.08 -2.73 -16.61
N TYR A 50 -0.49 -1.97 -15.67
CA TYR A 50 0.24 -1.02 -14.85
C TYR A 50 1.30 -1.72 -13.98
N ILE A 51 0.91 -2.77 -13.25
CA ILE A 51 1.82 -3.52 -12.38
C ILE A 51 2.98 -4.09 -13.19
N LYS A 52 2.69 -4.80 -14.29
CA LYS A 52 3.73 -5.44 -15.12
C LYS A 52 4.69 -4.46 -15.78
N SER A 53 4.21 -3.28 -16.14
CA SER A 53 5.05 -2.23 -16.71
C SER A 53 5.95 -1.53 -15.69
N ASN A 54 5.64 -1.64 -14.38
CA ASN A 54 6.33 -0.90 -13.32
C ASN A 54 7.02 -1.81 -12.28
N GLU A 55 6.88 -3.14 -12.34
CA GLU A 55 7.45 -4.04 -11.32
C GLU A 55 8.99 -3.97 -11.22
N TYR A 56 9.69 -3.47 -12.24
CA TYR A 56 11.13 -3.22 -12.22
C TYR A 56 11.54 -2.17 -11.16
N LEU A 57 10.62 -1.28 -10.76
CA LEU A 57 10.87 -0.29 -9.70
C LEU A 57 11.21 -0.93 -8.35
N MET A 58 10.85 -2.20 -8.17
CA MET A 58 11.20 -2.94 -6.95
C MET A 58 12.64 -3.48 -6.95
N ASP A 59 13.36 -3.40 -8.08
CA ASP A 59 14.71 -3.93 -8.18
C ASP A 59 15.66 -3.11 -7.30
N GLY A 60 16.47 -3.80 -6.49
CA GLY A 60 17.41 -3.17 -5.56
C GLY A 60 16.76 -2.47 -4.34
N ARG A 61 15.44 -2.57 -4.18
CA ARG A 61 14.79 -2.03 -2.98
C ARG A 61 15.20 -2.82 -1.72
N PRO A 62 15.33 -2.12 -0.58
CA PRO A 62 15.84 -2.75 0.64
C PRO A 62 14.82 -3.71 1.26
N ASN A 63 15.33 -4.72 1.97
CA ASN A 63 14.55 -5.51 2.90
C ASN A 63 14.69 -4.91 4.29
N ARG A 64 13.66 -4.21 4.73
CA ARG A 64 13.53 -3.59 6.04
C ARG A 64 12.32 -4.13 6.77
N PHE A 65 12.27 -3.96 8.09
CA PHE A 65 11.08 -4.28 8.86
C PHE A 65 9.88 -3.50 8.30
N GLN A 66 8.76 -4.17 8.11
CA GLN A 66 7.47 -3.58 7.75
C GLN A 66 6.42 -3.98 8.78
N HIS A 67 5.55 -3.04 9.13
CA HIS A 67 4.34 -3.34 9.89
C HIS A 67 3.34 -4.16 9.05
N ASP A 68 3.31 -3.91 7.75
CA ASP A 68 2.43 -4.42 6.68
C ASP A 68 0.91 -4.20 6.93
N ASP A 69 0.58 -3.39 7.97
CA ASP A 69 -0.80 -2.94 8.23
C ASP A 69 -0.83 -1.55 8.88
N PHE A 70 0.02 -0.63 8.38
CA PHE A 70 0.15 0.70 8.94
C PHE A 70 -1.03 1.60 8.55
N HIS A 71 -1.95 1.84 9.50
CA HIS A 71 -3.06 2.79 9.38
C HIS A 71 -3.51 3.29 10.77
N PRO A 72 -4.35 4.36 10.85
CA PRO A 72 -4.69 5.01 12.14
C PRO A 72 -5.23 4.08 13.21
N CYS A 73 -5.97 3.02 12.85
CA CYS A 73 -6.56 2.11 13.84
C CYS A 73 -5.52 1.23 14.55
N ASN A 74 -4.29 1.14 14.00
CA ASN A 74 -3.17 0.39 14.60
C ASN A 74 -2.20 1.29 15.36
N LEU A 75 -2.65 2.48 15.76
CA LEU A 75 -1.88 3.45 16.54
C LEU A 75 -2.51 3.65 17.92
N ILE A 76 -1.68 3.68 18.94
CA ILE A 76 -2.07 4.13 20.27
C ILE A 76 -1.66 5.57 20.43
N VAL A 77 -2.63 6.41 20.80
CA VAL A 77 -2.44 7.84 21.04
C VAL A 77 -2.99 8.16 22.44
N GLU A 78 -2.23 8.88 23.24
CA GLU A 78 -2.66 9.42 24.52
C GLU A 78 -2.68 10.96 24.46
N GLY A 79 -3.86 11.54 24.53
CA GLY A 79 -4.03 12.98 24.29
C GLY A 79 -3.69 13.35 22.85
N ARG A 80 -2.51 13.96 22.66
CA ARG A 80 -1.96 14.32 21.34
C ARG A 80 -0.61 13.65 21.04
N GLU A 81 -0.18 12.77 21.93
CA GLU A 81 1.12 12.11 21.82
C GLU A 81 0.97 10.70 21.26
N PHE A 82 1.87 10.35 20.35
CA PHE A 82 1.98 8.98 19.87
C PHE A 82 2.57 8.13 20.98
N ASN A 83 1.95 6.98 21.29
CA ASN A 83 2.34 6.09 22.36
C ASN A 83 2.78 4.70 21.87
N GLY A 84 2.38 4.26 20.69
CA GLY A 84 2.84 2.99 20.15
C GLY A 84 2.11 2.50 18.90
N PHE A 85 2.68 1.47 18.29
CA PHE A 85 2.05 0.65 17.26
C PHE A 85 1.51 -0.63 17.86
N ILE A 86 0.41 -1.14 17.33
CA ILE A 86 -0.19 -2.43 17.69
C ILE A 86 -0.46 -3.27 16.45
N ASP A 87 -0.79 -4.54 16.63
CA ASP A 87 -1.16 -5.49 15.58
C ASP A 87 -0.04 -5.76 14.56
N PHE A 88 1.08 -6.28 15.06
CA PHE A 88 2.23 -6.72 14.25
C PHE A 88 2.06 -8.11 13.63
N GLN A 89 0.87 -8.71 13.65
CA GLN A 89 0.64 -10.07 13.15
C GLN A 89 0.91 -10.21 11.65
N ARG A 90 0.90 -9.11 10.91
CA ARG A 90 1.17 -9.07 9.46
C ARG A 90 2.58 -8.62 9.12
N MET A 91 3.45 -8.39 10.14
CA MET A 91 4.81 -7.90 9.92
C MET A 91 5.54 -8.72 8.85
N ASP A 92 6.29 -8.02 8.01
CA ASP A 92 7.05 -8.63 6.91
C ASP A 92 8.41 -7.90 6.77
N TRP A 93 9.24 -8.36 5.85
CA TRP A 93 10.51 -7.76 5.51
C TRP A 93 10.51 -7.30 4.07
N GLY A 94 10.63 -5.99 3.83
CA GLY A 94 10.56 -5.47 2.48
C GLY A 94 10.82 -3.97 2.35
N ASP A 95 10.31 -3.39 1.27
CA ASP A 95 10.47 -1.96 1.01
C ASP A 95 9.62 -1.11 1.98
N PRO A 96 10.22 -0.19 2.73
CA PRO A 96 9.50 0.74 3.62
C PRO A 96 8.32 1.48 2.99
N ILE A 97 8.41 1.82 1.70
CA ILE A 97 7.34 2.53 0.99
C ILE A 97 6.07 1.66 0.87
N HIS A 98 6.23 0.33 0.89
CA HIS A 98 5.10 -0.59 0.85
C HIS A 98 4.17 -0.42 2.07
N ASP A 99 4.68 -0.16 3.25
CA ASP A 99 3.85 0.11 4.43
C ASP A 99 2.97 1.35 4.26
N LEU A 100 3.52 2.38 3.62
CA LEU A 100 2.87 3.68 3.50
C LEU A 100 1.67 3.69 2.54
N GLN A 101 1.58 2.72 1.59
CA GLN A 101 0.44 2.64 0.69
C GLN A 101 -0.89 2.38 1.41
N LYS A 102 -0.85 1.78 2.62
CA LYS A 102 -2.04 1.58 3.46
C LYS A 102 -2.72 2.89 3.85
N LEU A 103 -1.97 4.00 3.88
CA LEU A 103 -2.53 5.33 4.12
C LEU A 103 -3.52 5.73 3.03
N GLY A 104 -3.25 5.38 1.78
CA GLY A 104 -4.15 5.65 0.65
C GLY A 104 -5.34 4.69 0.56
N PHE A 105 -5.29 3.53 1.21
CA PHE A 105 -6.36 2.54 1.18
C PHE A 105 -7.27 2.64 2.42
N PHE A 106 -6.70 2.57 3.62
CA PHE A 106 -7.41 2.61 4.89
C PHE A 106 -7.30 3.96 5.59
N GLY A 107 -6.12 4.59 5.58
CA GLY A 107 -5.86 5.80 6.35
C GLY A 107 -6.79 6.94 5.99
N ILE A 108 -7.01 7.21 4.70
CA ILE A 108 -7.90 8.27 4.21
C ILE A 108 -9.36 8.06 4.60
N LYS A 109 -9.79 6.84 4.88
CA LYS A 109 -11.15 6.54 5.35
C LYS A 109 -11.38 6.98 6.79
N VAL A 110 -10.30 7.12 7.55
CA VAL A 110 -10.31 7.64 8.92
C VAL A 110 -9.99 9.13 8.94
N SER A 111 -8.90 9.55 8.27
CA SER A 111 -8.47 10.96 8.26
C SER A 111 -7.50 11.24 7.10
N ILE A 112 -7.94 12.06 6.13
CA ILE A 112 -7.06 12.54 5.06
C ILE A 112 -5.91 13.40 5.63
N PRO A 113 -6.14 14.37 6.54
CA PRO A 113 -5.06 15.14 7.16
C PRO A 113 -4.01 14.27 7.87
N PHE A 114 -4.44 13.18 8.53
CA PHE A 114 -3.49 12.24 9.13
C PHE A 114 -2.64 11.56 8.06
N SER A 115 -3.24 11.08 6.97
CA SER A 115 -2.53 10.38 5.90
C SER A 115 -1.52 11.30 5.20
N ILE A 116 -1.87 12.57 4.97
CA ILE A 116 -0.95 13.59 4.45
C ILE A 116 0.19 13.85 5.44
N GLY A 117 -0.15 14.12 6.70
CA GLY A 117 0.85 14.39 7.75
C GLY A 117 1.80 13.21 8.00
N ALA A 118 1.32 11.97 7.85
CA ALA A 118 2.15 10.78 7.95
C ALA A 118 3.15 10.68 6.78
N LEU A 119 2.73 10.95 5.54
CA LEU A 119 3.63 10.97 4.39
C LEU A 119 4.65 12.12 4.47
N ASP A 120 4.19 13.33 4.81
CA ASP A 120 5.07 14.49 4.94
C ASP A 120 6.07 14.29 6.09
N GLY A 121 5.61 13.79 7.24
CA GLY A 121 6.47 13.49 8.39
C GLY A 121 7.45 12.35 8.12
N TYR A 122 7.08 11.35 7.33
CA TYR A 122 7.97 10.29 6.89
C TYR A 122 9.12 10.83 6.02
N ASN A 123 8.81 11.78 5.16
CA ASN A 123 9.77 12.47 4.30
C ASN A 123 10.37 13.75 4.94
N GLU A 124 10.21 13.90 6.28
CA GLU A 124 10.82 15.00 7.07
C GLU A 124 10.41 16.40 6.63
N GLY A 125 9.22 16.52 6.00
CA GLY A 125 8.70 17.76 5.45
C GLY A 125 9.33 18.18 4.12
N GLU A 126 10.28 17.40 3.61
CA GLU A 126 10.90 17.62 2.31
C GLU A 126 9.94 17.28 1.16
N LYS A 127 10.26 17.77 -0.04
CA LYS A 127 9.50 17.39 -1.24
C LYS A 127 9.65 15.88 -1.50
N ILE A 128 8.54 15.19 -1.48
CA ILE A 128 8.50 13.74 -1.79
C ILE A 128 8.97 13.52 -3.22
N SER A 129 9.92 12.61 -3.41
CA SER A 129 10.52 12.32 -4.71
C SER A 129 9.55 11.65 -5.67
N GLU A 130 9.82 11.76 -6.97
CA GLU A 130 9.05 11.08 -8.00
C GLU A 130 9.17 9.55 -7.87
N GLU A 131 10.37 9.04 -7.57
CA GLU A 131 10.60 7.60 -7.31
C GLU A 131 9.73 7.08 -6.16
N PHE A 132 9.62 7.83 -5.07
CA PHE A 132 8.72 7.48 -3.97
C PHE A 132 7.27 7.33 -4.46
N TRP A 133 6.77 8.29 -5.24
CA TRP A 133 5.41 8.26 -5.74
C TRP A 133 5.16 7.14 -6.75
N GLN A 134 6.15 6.83 -7.58
CA GLN A 134 6.08 5.69 -8.50
C GLN A 134 5.94 4.37 -7.73
N LEU A 135 6.75 4.16 -6.69
CA LEU A 135 6.66 2.98 -5.82
C LEU A 135 5.36 2.94 -5.01
N PHE A 136 4.95 4.09 -4.45
CA PHE A 136 3.67 4.20 -3.73
C PHE A 136 2.50 3.80 -4.62
N ALA A 137 2.43 4.30 -5.85
CA ALA A 137 1.39 3.96 -6.82
C ALA A 137 1.46 2.48 -7.23
N LEU A 138 2.66 1.93 -7.46
CA LEU A 138 2.84 0.50 -7.77
C LEU A 138 2.31 -0.38 -6.63
N TYR A 139 2.71 -0.09 -5.39
CA TYR A 139 2.24 -0.87 -4.24
C TYR A 139 0.75 -0.68 -3.97
N SER A 140 0.20 0.50 -4.26
CA SER A 140 -1.25 0.73 -4.22
C SER A 140 -1.99 -0.13 -5.24
N ALA A 141 -1.49 -0.23 -6.49
CA ALA A 141 -2.08 -1.09 -7.51
C ALA A 141 -2.03 -2.58 -7.12
N MET A 142 -0.90 -3.05 -6.58
CA MET A 142 -0.76 -4.42 -6.07
C MET A 142 -1.70 -4.68 -4.89
N HIS A 143 -1.93 -3.67 -4.03
CA HIS A 143 -2.86 -3.79 -2.93
C HIS A 143 -4.32 -3.85 -3.40
N VAL A 144 -4.69 -3.06 -4.40
CA VAL A 144 -6.02 -3.13 -5.05
C VAL A 144 -6.30 -4.53 -5.54
N VAL A 145 -5.36 -5.15 -6.26
CA VAL A 145 -5.48 -6.55 -6.72
C VAL A 145 -5.71 -7.50 -5.54
N SER A 146 -4.87 -7.40 -4.51
CA SER A 146 -4.98 -8.29 -3.35
C SER A 146 -6.27 -8.06 -2.54
N SER A 147 -6.82 -6.85 -2.52
CA SER A 147 -8.03 -6.52 -1.77
C SER A 147 -9.29 -7.13 -2.37
N PHE A 148 -9.43 -7.18 -3.69
CA PHE A 148 -10.51 -7.91 -4.35
C PHE A 148 -10.48 -9.40 -3.99
N VAL A 149 -9.31 -10.02 -4.14
CA VAL A 149 -9.14 -11.46 -3.87
C VAL A 149 -9.37 -11.79 -2.40
N TRP A 150 -8.80 -10.97 -1.51
CA TRP A 150 -8.91 -11.19 -0.07
C TRP A 150 -10.33 -10.92 0.45
N GLY A 151 -10.98 -9.87 -0.03
CA GLY A 151 -12.35 -9.55 0.28
C GLY A 151 -13.29 -10.71 -0.06
N LYS A 152 -13.14 -11.32 -1.25
CA LYS A 152 -13.94 -12.47 -1.67
C LYS A 152 -13.78 -13.68 -0.74
N LYS A 153 -12.58 -13.91 -0.22
CA LYS A 153 -12.31 -14.99 0.75
C LYS A 153 -12.95 -14.73 2.12
N MET A 154 -13.21 -13.47 2.47
CA MET A 154 -13.76 -13.08 3.77
C MET A 154 -15.29 -13.00 3.78
N GLY A 155 -15.94 -13.13 2.62
CA GLY A 155 -17.39 -13.07 2.45
C GLY A 155 -17.90 -11.77 1.84
N ASP A 156 -19.18 -11.76 1.44
CA ASP A 156 -19.75 -10.72 0.57
C ASP A 156 -19.70 -9.32 1.19
N GLU A 157 -20.00 -9.17 2.47
CA GLU A 157 -19.93 -7.85 3.16
C GLU A 157 -18.52 -7.25 3.10
N GLN A 158 -17.50 -8.08 3.37
CA GLN A 158 -16.12 -7.63 3.32
C GLN A 158 -15.64 -7.40 1.88
N TYR A 159 -16.15 -8.19 0.94
CA TYR A 159 -15.89 -7.98 -0.47
C TYR A 159 -16.44 -6.64 -0.95
N ASP A 160 -17.68 -6.30 -0.65
CA ASP A 160 -18.30 -5.03 -1.03
C ASP A 160 -17.53 -3.83 -0.47
N LEU A 161 -17.13 -3.92 0.81
CA LEU A 161 -16.37 -2.87 1.47
C LEU A 161 -15.00 -2.67 0.81
N LEU A 162 -14.22 -3.75 0.65
CA LEU A 162 -12.86 -3.66 0.11
C LEU A 162 -12.86 -3.33 -1.39
N SER A 163 -13.83 -3.81 -2.15
CA SER A 163 -14.01 -3.45 -3.55
C SER A 163 -14.33 -1.95 -3.70
N GLY A 164 -15.16 -1.41 -2.82
CA GLY A 164 -15.42 0.03 -2.76
C GLY A 164 -14.13 0.83 -2.54
N TYR A 165 -13.29 0.42 -1.57
CA TYR A 165 -12.01 1.08 -1.29
C TYR A 165 -11.02 0.92 -2.46
N ALA A 166 -10.98 -0.25 -3.09
CA ALA A 166 -10.17 -0.50 -4.28
C ALA A 166 -10.53 0.45 -5.43
N MET A 167 -11.82 0.63 -5.69
CA MET A 167 -12.29 1.56 -6.73
C MET A 167 -12.02 3.03 -6.37
N ASP A 168 -12.00 3.39 -5.07
CA ASP A 168 -11.58 4.72 -4.64
C ASP A 168 -10.11 4.97 -4.95
N VAL A 169 -9.21 4.00 -4.67
CA VAL A 169 -7.80 4.10 -5.03
C VAL A 169 -7.61 4.24 -6.54
N MET A 170 -8.35 3.47 -7.35
CA MET A 170 -8.34 3.61 -8.80
C MET A 170 -8.70 5.03 -9.24
N ARG A 171 -9.77 5.61 -8.69
CA ARG A 171 -10.19 6.99 -8.97
C ARG A 171 -9.17 8.03 -8.51
N ASP A 172 -8.56 7.84 -7.33
CA ASP A 172 -7.56 8.77 -6.77
C ASP A 172 -6.30 8.84 -7.62
N HIS A 173 -5.96 7.74 -8.29
CA HIS A 173 -4.83 7.66 -9.22
C HIS A 173 -5.21 7.85 -10.70
N ASP A 174 -6.47 8.17 -11.02
CA ASP A 174 -6.96 8.28 -12.42
C ASP A 174 -6.61 7.02 -13.23
N ASP A 175 -7.03 5.85 -12.74
CA ASP A 175 -6.67 4.54 -13.30
C ASP A 175 -5.15 4.35 -13.43
N PHE A 176 -4.39 4.82 -12.45
CA PHE A 176 -2.92 4.82 -12.39
C PHE A 176 -2.20 5.61 -13.49
N LYS A 177 -2.89 6.54 -14.16
CA LYS A 177 -2.25 7.56 -15.01
C LYS A 177 -1.55 8.64 -14.18
N LYS A 178 -1.91 8.78 -12.90
CA LYS A 178 -1.32 9.71 -11.94
C LYS A 178 -0.67 8.94 -10.80
N ILE A 179 0.64 9.13 -10.62
CA ILE A 179 1.39 8.49 -9.53
C ILE A 179 1.11 9.12 -8.17
N ILE A 180 0.73 10.40 -8.13
CA ILE A 180 0.35 11.09 -6.89
C ILE A 180 -1.17 11.04 -6.77
N PRO A 181 -1.74 10.47 -5.69
CA PRO A 181 -3.18 10.35 -5.54
C PRO A 181 -3.86 11.71 -5.35
N ARG A 182 -5.12 11.81 -5.78
CA ARG A 182 -5.91 13.04 -5.76
C ARG A 182 -6.01 13.65 -4.36
N TRP A 183 -6.30 12.83 -3.34
CA TRP A 183 -6.44 13.30 -1.96
C TRP A 183 -5.17 13.98 -1.42
N TYR A 184 -3.98 13.57 -1.88
CA TYR A 184 -2.74 14.24 -1.50
C TYR A 184 -2.52 15.54 -2.28
N ARG A 185 -2.82 15.55 -3.60
CA ARG A 185 -2.62 16.72 -4.46
C ARG A 185 -3.54 17.89 -4.16
N GLU A 186 -4.81 17.61 -3.78
CA GLU A 186 -5.87 18.61 -3.66
C GLU A 186 -6.07 19.10 -2.22
N MET A 187 -5.59 18.36 -1.23
CA MET A 187 -5.83 18.66 0.19
C MET A 187 -4.58 19.10 0.95
N ARG A 188 -3.42 19.18 0.28
CA ARG A 188 -2.15 19.64 0.85
C ARG A 188 -1.99 21.15 0.81
#